data_d6ab4e22f6b3d2121ebcf7716aeba79b
#
_entry.id   d6ab4e22f6b3d2121ebcf7716aeba79b
#
_cell.length_a   1.000
_cell.length_b   1.000
_cell.length_c   1.000
_cell.angle_alpha   90.00
_cell.angle_beta   90.00
_cell.angle_gamma   90.00
#
_symmetry.space_group_name_H-M   'P 1'
#
loop_
_entity.id
_entity.type
_entity.pdbx_description
1 polymer ?
#
loop_
_entity_poly.entity_id
_entity_poly.type
_entity_poly.pdbx_seq_one_letter_code
_entity_poly.pdbx_strand_id
1 'polypeptide(L)'
;MDFRLCARLLLPLLIALLLQACAGREAAVRKDDAASETPLASGYSDDPDERFTGEGELLTRRVTATAYNSLPAQTDSRPNEAAWGDILEPGMKAIAVSSDLLAMGLTRNTRVRIKGLPGTYRVLDRMPSRWNNKIDIYMGKDRRKALDWGRRTVDISWYAD
;
A
#
# COMPACT_ATOMS: atom_id res chain seq x y z
N MET A 1 30.32 -16.39 -62.42
CA MET A 1 31.48 -16.75 -61.55
C MET A 1 30.93 -16.76 -60.14
N ASP A 2 30.64 -17.99 -59.65
CA ASP A 2 29.83 -18.22 -58.52
C ASP A 2 30.61 -18.28 -57.19
N PHE A 3 30.36 -17.34 -56.29
CA PHE A 3 30.96 -17.23 -54.96
C PHE A 3 30.11 -17.93 -53.88
N ARG A 4 29.50 -19.07 -54.18
CA ARG A 4 28.55 -19.75 -53.24
C ARG A 4 28.96 -21.13 -52.78
N LEU A 5 30.26 -21.46 -52.71
CA LEU A 5 30.61 -22.86 -52.35
C LEU A 5 31.67 -23.03 -51.25
N CYS A 6 31.96 -22.03 -50.41
CA CYS A 6 32.98 -22.17 -49.34
C CYS A 6 32.48 -22.04 -47.90
N ALA A 7 31.16 -21.99 -47.64
CA ALA A 7 30.64 -21.73 -46.28
C ALA A 7 29.94 -22.94 -45.59
N ARG A 8 30.16 -24.18 -46.11
CA ARG A 8 29.40 -25.34 -45.59
C ARG A 8 30.21 -26.43 -44.88
N LEU A 9 31.47 -26.24 -44.57
CA LEU A 9 32.31 -27.31 -44.01
C LEU A 9 32.99 -27.03 -42.66
N LEU A 10 32.69 -25.90 -41.98
CA LEU A 10 33.30 -25.58 -40.67
C LEU A 10 32.34 -25.55 -39.50
N LEU A 11 31.08 -25.91 -39.66
CA LEU A 11 30.07 -25.82 -38.61
C LEU A 11 29.90 -27.06 -37.70
N PRO A 12 30.36 -28.28 -38.01
CA PRO A 12 30.18 -29.40 -37.06
C PRO A 12 31.27 -29.58 -36.02
N LEU A 13 32.40 -28.80 -36.07
CA LEU A 13 33.50 -29.02 -35.12
C LEU A 13 33.43 -28.12 -33.84
N LEU A 14 32.55 -27.15 -33.80
CA LEU A 14 32.39 -26.24 -32.65
C LEU A 14 31.34 -26.67 -31.62
N ILE A 15 30.52 -27.65 -31.97
CA ILE A 15 29.42 -28.13 -31.08
C ILE A 15 29.86 -29.26 -30.14
N ALA A 16 31.01 -29.90 -30.43
CA ALA A 16 31.51 -31.00 -29.60
C ALA A 16 32.32 -30.59 -28.36
N LEU A 17 32.60 -29.29 -28.14
CA LEU A 17 33.46 -28.83 -27.05
C LEU A 17 32.71 -28.14 -25.89
N LEU A 18 31.38 -28.11 -25.90
CA LEU A 18 30.58 -27.46 -24.87
C LEU A 18 29.80 -28.39 -23.95
N LEU A 19 30.07 -29.72 -23.99
CA LEU A 19 29.35 -30.71 -23.21
C LEU A 19 30.16 -31.39 -22.10
N GLN A 20 31.29 -30.82 -21.66
CA GLN A 20 32.11 -31.39 -20.58
C GLN A 20 32.45 -30.40 -19.46
N ALA A 21 31.46 -29.71 -18.90
CA ALA A 21 31.68 -28.92 -17.69
C ALA A 21 30.42 -28.80 -16.84
N CYS A 22 29.82 -29.93 -16.47
CA CYS A 22 28.84 -29.99 -15.38
C CYS A 22 29.09 -31.25 -14.54
N ALA A 23 30.19 -31.28 -13.79
CA ALA A 23 30.38 -32.24 -12.73
C ALA A 23 30.96 -31.49 -11.51
N GLY A 24 30.18 -31.41 -10.47
CA GLY A 24 30.65 -31.31 -9.11
C GLY A 24 31.03 -29.94 -8.57
N ARG A 25 30.08 -29.26 -7.93
CA ARG A 25 30.41 -28.49 -6.73
C ARG A 25 29.17 -28.43 -5.83
N GLU A 26 29.00 -29.46 -5.03
CA GLU A 26 28.31 -29.33 -3.75
C GLU A 26 29.13 -28.36 -2.90
N ALA A 27 28.64 -27.16 -2.72
CA ALA A 27 29.19 -26.22 -1.76
C ALA A 27 28.24 -26.20 -0.56
N ALA A 28 28.83 -26.66 0.57
CA ALA A 28 28.23 -26.66 1.90
C ALA A 28 27.48 -25.35 2.21
N VAL A 29 26.24 -25.51 2.63
CA VAL A 29 25.45 -24.48 3.32
C VAL A 29 26.16 -24.14 4.62
N ARG A 30 26.85 -23.01 4.67
CA ARG A 30 27.23 -22.37 5.93
C ARG A 30 25.99 -21.66 6.48
N LYS A 31 25.56 -22.19 7.59
CA LYS A 31 24.59 -21.56 8.50
C LYS A 31 25.36 -20.48 9.26
N ASP A 32 25.38 -19.29 8.73
CA ASP A 32 25.85 -18.12 9.48
C ASP A 32 24.60 -17.41 9.99
N ASP A 33 24.46 -17.39 11.30
CA ASP A 33 23.47 -16.66 12.06
C ASP A 33 23.65 -15.15 11.80
N ALA A 34 22.96 -14.64 10.76
CA ALA A 34 22.75 -13.22 10.61
C ALA A 34 21.51 -12.85 11.43
N ALA A 35 21.74 -12.18 12.54
CA ALA A 35 20.71 -11.52 13.31
C ALA A 35 19.80 -10.73 12.38
N SER A 36 18.59 -11.20 12.20
CA SER A 36 17.52 -10.50 11.54
C SER A 36 17.14 -9.30 12.41
N GLU A 37 17.73 -8.15 12.13
CA GLU A 37 17.08 -6.89 12.46
C GLU A 37 15.85 -6.80 11.61
N THR A 38 14.72 -7.24 12.16
CA THR A 38 13.40 -6.98 11.62
C THR A 38 13.19 -5.46 11.73
N PRO A 39 13.05 -4.71 10.63
CA PRO A 39 12.52 -3.36 10.72
C PRO A 39 11.16 -3.50 11.41
N LEU A 40 10.89 -2.66 12.38
CA LEU A 40 9.55 -2.43 12.92
C LEU A 40 8.65 -1.99 11.77
N ALA A 41 8.24 -2.96 10.96
CA ALA A 41 7.17 -2.77 10.02
C ALA A 41 5.94 -2.41 10.85
N SER A 42 5.58 -1.14 10.82
CA SER A 42 4.27 -0.64 11.17
C SER A 42 3.27 -1.71 10.74
N GLY A 43 2.51 -2.27 11.70
CA GLY A 43 1.62 -3.41 11.48
C GLY A 43 0.43 -3.09 10.57
N TYR A 44 0.74 -2.74 9.32
CA TYR A 44 -0.20 -2.54 8.25
C TYR A 44 -0.28 -3.84 7.44
N SER A 45 -1.28 -4.66 7.69
CA SER A 45 -1.60 -5.81 6.87
C SER A 45 -2.64 -5.42 5.83
N ASP A 46 -2.31 -5.58 4.55
CA ASP A 46 -3.24 -5.44 3.42
C ASP A 46 -4.06 -6.72 3.17
N ASP A 47 -4.16 -7.62 4.17
CA ASP A 47 -4.89 -8.86 4.04
C ASP A 47 -6.39 -8.57 3.85
N PRO A 48 -6.98 -8.86 2.67
CA PRO A 48 -8.40 -8.64 2.41
C PRO A 48 -9.29 -9.52 3.28
N ASP A 49 -8.74 -10.56 3.91
CA ASP A 49 -9.46 -11.53 4.75
C ASP A 49 -9.22 -11.27 6.26
N GLU A 50 -8.46 -10.24 6.62
CA GLU A 50 -8.34 -9.84 8.03
C GLU A 50 -9.74 -9.52 8.57
N ARG A 51 -10.22 -10.39 9.45
CA ARG A 51 -11.54 -10.22 10.08
C ARG A 51 -11.62 -8.84 10.71
N PHE A 52 -12.59 -8.05 10.25
CA PHE A 52 -12.90 -6.77 10.85
C PHE A 52 -13.55 -7.03 12.21
N THR A 53 -12.71 -7.25 13.21
CA THR A 53 -13.08 -7.47 14.60
C THR A 53 -12.46 -6.36 15.45
N GLY A 54 -13.13 -5.98 16.53
CA GLY A 54 -12.65 -5.02 17.50
C GLY A 54 -13.32 -5.30 18.84
N GLU A 55 -12.75 -4.76 19.88
CA GLU A 55 -13.41 -4.65 21.18
C GLU A 55 -14.35 -3.44 21.12
N GLY A 56 -15.44 -3.47 21.90
CA GLY A 56 -16.41 -2.38 21.93
C GLY A 56 -17.63 -2.55 21.02
N GLU A 57 -18.39 -1.49 20.88
CA GLU A 57 -19.62 -1.46 20.08
C GLU A 57 -19.31 -1.20 18.60
N LEU A 58 -19.90 -2.01 17.73
CA LEU A 58 -19.84 -1.75 16.29
C LEU A 58 -20.76 -0.59 15.92
N LEU A 59 -20.19 0.54 15.59
CA LEU A 59 -20.90 1.72 15.13
C LEU A 59 -20.92 1.78 13.62
N THR A 60 -22.00 2.32 13.05
CA THR A 60 -22.13 2.59 11.61
C THR A 60 -22.69 3.99 11.40
N ARG A 61 -22.08 4.74 10.50
CA ARG A 61 -22.51 6.11 10.18
C ARG A 61 -22.42 6.41 8.70
N ARG A 62 -23.38 7.16 8.21
CA ARG A 62 -23.37 7.71 6.86
C ARG A 62 -22.64 9.05 6.86
N VAL A 63 -21.60 9.17 6.02
CA VAL A 63 -20.71 10.33 5.94
C VAL A 63 -20.49 10.78 4.50
N THR A 64 -20.05 12.02 4.34
CA THR A 64 -19.49 12.49 3.07
C THR A 64 -18.04 12.01 2.96
N ALA A 65 -17.70 11.33 1.87
CA ALA A 65 -16.34 10.91 1.55
C ALA A 65 -15.80 11.67 0.34
N THR A 66 -14.62 12.24 0.48
CA THR A 66 -13.78 12.78 -0.59
C THR A 66 -12.46 12.02 -0.66
N ALA A 67 -11.57 12.40 -1.57
CA ALA A 67 -10.25 11.79 -1.67
C ALA A 67 -9.17 12.85 -1.82
N TYR A 68 -7.97 12.57 -1.29
CA TYR A 68 -6.81 13.43 -1.38
C TYR A 68 -5.53 12.68 -1.76
N ASN A 69 -4.52 13.46 -2.18
CA ASN A 69 -3.21 12.95 -2.60
C ASN A 69 -2.09 13.65 -1.83
N SER A 70 -0.98 12.98 -1.66
CA SER A 70 0.28 13.55 -1.17
C SER A 70 1.14 14.08 -2.33
N LEU A 71 0.63 15.07 -3.06
CA LEU A 71 1.40 15.74 -4.12
C LEU A 71 2.05 17.02 -3.60
N PRO A 72 3.35 17.27 -3.88
CA PRO A 72 4.07 18.48 -3.39
C PRO A 72 3.41 19.81 -3.76
N ALA A 73 2.66 19.84 -4.87
CA ALA A 73 1.95 21.03 -5.32
C ALA A 73 0.66 21.37 -4.55
N GLN A 74 0.21 20.47 -3.65
CA GLN A 74 -1.07 20.62 -2.93
C GLN A 74 -0.93 20.79 -1.43
N THR A 75 0.30 20.67 -0.91
CA THR A 75 0.60 20.71 0.52
C THR A 75 1.86 21.56 0.76
N ASP A 76 2.12 21.86 2.01
CA ASP A 76 3.37 22.47 2.45
C ASP A 76 4.60 21.58 2.26
N SER A 77 5.73 21.90 2.85
CA SER A 77 7.03 21.23 2.63
C SER A 77 7.07 19.72 2.94
N ARG A 78 6.02 19.14 3.57
CA ARG A 78 5.93 17.74 3.97
C ARG A 78 4.61 17.09 3.54
N PRO A 79 4.41 16.86 2.24
CA PRO A 79 3.12 16.40 1.68
C PRO A 79 2.69 15.00 2.15
N ASN A 80 3.59 14.21 2.67
CA ASN A 80 3.33 12.85 3.13
C ASN A 80 3.13 12.76 4.66
N GLU A 81 3.30 13.86 5.40
CA GLU A 81 3.13 13.85 6.84
C GLU A 81 1.69 14.19 7.22
N ALA A 82 1.03 13.25 7.89
CA ALA A 82 -0.30 13.43 8.44
C ALA A 82 -0.30 14.25 9.73
N ALA A 83 -1.45 14.73 10.17
CA ALA A 83 -1.60 15.65 11.30
C ALA A 83 -1.04 15.12 12.65
N TRP A 84 -0.83 13.83 12.78
CA TRP A 84 -0.22 13.20 13.97
C TRP A 84 1.24 12.75 13.74
N GLY A 85 1.87 13.17 12.63
CA GLY A 85 3.25 12.84 12.30
C GLY A 85 3.43 11.47 11.62
N ASP A 86 2.34 10.80 11.26
CA ASP A 86 2.42 9.56 10.49
C ASP A 86 2.88 9.88 9.06
N ILE A 87 3.81 9.09 8.53
CA ILE A 87 4.24 9.22 7.15
C ILE A 87 3.37 8.33 6.26
N LEU A 88 2.63 8.95 5.36
CA LEU A 88 1.75 8.27 4.43
C LEU A 88 2.52 7.84 3.18
N GLU A 89 2.44 6.55 2.87
CA GLU A 89 3.05 5.97 1.68
C GLU A 89 1.99 5.58 0.63
N PRO A 90 2.33 5.66 -0.67
CA PRO A 90 1.43 5.21 -1.71
C PRO A 90 1.03 3.74 -1.51
N GLY A 91 -0.28 3.46 -1.54
CA GLY A 91 -0.84 2.12 -1.29
C GLY A 91 -1.45 1.95 0.10
N MET A 92 -1.10 2.80 1.07
CA MET A 92 -1.72 2.75 2.40
C MET A 92 -3.23 3.01 2.33
N LYS A 93 -4.01 2.22 3.05
CA LYS A 93 -5.45 2.43 3.29
C LYS A 93 -5.63 3.35 4.50
N ALA A 94 -5.48 4.65 4.27
CA ALA A 94 -5.58 5.69 5.28
C ALA A 94 -6.74 6.64 5.01
N ILE A 95 -7.30 7.22 6.06
CA ILE A 95 -8.30 8.28 5.99
C ILE A 95 -7.99 9.41 6.96
N ALA A 96 -8.36 10.63 6.55
CA ALA A 96 -8.54 11.76 7.45
C ALA A 96 -10.00 11.84 7.88
N VAL A 97 -10.26 12.24 9.13
CA VAL A 97 -11.61 12.35 9.69
C VAL A 97 -11.89 13.75 10.23
N SER A 98 -13.14 14.18 10.16
CA SER A 98 -13.60 15.44 10.76
C SER A 98 -13.68 15.37 12.30
N SER A 99 -13.64 16.51 12.95
CA SER A 99 -13.52 16.61 14.42
C SER A 99 -14.69 15.98 15.18
N ASP A 100 -15.89 16.02 14.63
CA ASP A 100 -17.07 15.38 15.19
C ASP A 100 -16.98 13.85 15.17
N LEU A 101 -16.34 13.27 14.13
CA LEU A 101 -16.11 11.84 14.06
C LEU A 101 -15.00 11.40 15.04
N LEU A 102 -13.98 12.24 15.28
CA LEU A 102 -12.99 12.00 16.35
C LEU A 102 -13.68 11.90 17.72
N ALA A 103 -14.62 12.81 18.00
CA ALA A 103 -15.40 12.80 19.25
C ALA A 103 -16.31 11.55 19.40
N MET A 104 -16.58 10.86 18.29
CA MET A 104 -17.33 9.60 18.26
C MET A 104 -16.47 8.34 18.34
N GLY A 105 -15.18 8.46 18.69
CA GLY A 105 -14.27 7.33 18.83
C GLY A 105 -13.48 6.97 17.58
N LEU A 106 -13.60 7.71 16.46
CA LEU A 106 -12.73 7.55 15.29
C LEU A 106 -11.38 8.21 15.54
N THR A 107 -10.64 7.74 16.53
CA THR A 107 -9.34 8.27 16.93
C THR A 107 -8.21 7.74 16.07
N ARG A 108 -6.96 8.21 16.30
CA ARG A 108 -5.79 7.71 15.59
C ARG A 108 -5.66 6.18 15.68
N ASN A 109 -5.37 5.54 14.56
CA ASN A 109 -5.26 4.09 14.38
C ASN A 109 -6.59 3.30 14.43
N THR A 110 -7.74 3.94 14.70
CA THR A 110 -9.03 3.25 14.60
C THR A 110 -9.19 2.62 13.21
N ARG A 111 -9.59 1.36 13.21
CA ARG A 111 -9.86 0.59 11.98
C ARG A 111 -11.27 0.87 11.50
N VAL A 112 -11.41 1.16 10.21
CA VAL A 112 -12.68 1.59 9.60
C VAL A 112 -12.95 0.78 8.34
N ARG A 113 -14.13 0.21 8.22
CA ARG A 113 -14.65 -0.28 6.93
C ARG A 113 -15.44 0.82 6.24
N ILE A 114 -15.23 0.94 4.94
CA ILE A 114 -15.94 1.88 4.07
C ILE A 114 -16.73 1.07 3.06
N LYS A 115 -18.06 1.20 3.07
CA LYS A 115 -18.93 0.47 2.15
C LYS A 115 -18.60 0.80 0.70
N GLY A 116 -18.34 -0.23 -0.10
CA GLY A 116 -17.96 -0.10 -1.51
C GLY A 116 -16.45 0.01 -1.75
N LEU A 117 -15.64 -0.05 -0.70
CA LEU A 117 -14.18 -0.16 -0.82
C LEU A 117 -13.68 -1.45 -0.15
N PRO A 118 -12.70 -2.14 -0.76
CA PRO A 118 -12.15 -3.38 -0.21
C PRO A 118 -11.24 -3.12 1.00
N GLY A 119 -11.27 -4.05 1.96
CA GLY A 119 -10.38 -4.07 3.11
C GLY A 119 -10.71 -3.03 4.18
N THR A 120 -9.77 -2.83 5.09
CA THR A 120 -9.90 -1.97 6.26
C THR A 120 -8.98 -0.76 6.13
N TYR A 121 -9.49 0.41 6.44
CA TYR A 121 -8.77 1.68 6.47
C TYR A 121 -8.37 2.03 7.89
N ARG A 122 -7.31 2.82 8.07
CA ARG A 122 -6.91 3.38 9.36
C ARG A 122 -7.12 4.88 9.39
N VAL A 123 -7.57 5.38 10.52
CA VAL A 123 -7.58 6.83 10.78
C VAL A 123 -6.15 7.26 11.09
N LEU A 124 -5.48 7.89 10.15
CA LEU A 124 -4.09 8.37 10.28
C LEU A 124 -3.98 9.89 10.16
N ASP A 125 -5.08 10.58 9.83
CA ASP A 125 -5.07 12.01 9.66
C ASP A 125 -6.37 12.65 10.14
N ARG A 126 -6.34 13.95 10.35
CA ARG A 126 -7.50 14.76 10.77
C ARG A 126 -7.74 15.93 9.83
N MET A 127 -9.00 16.22 9.63
CA MET A 127 -9.42 17.36 8.82
C MET A 127 -9.46 18.65 9.65
N PRO A 128 -9.34 19.84 9.00
CA PRO A 128 -9.61 21.12 9.66
C PRO A 128 -11.00 21.17 10.31
N SER A 129 -11.13 21.90 11.42
CA SER A 129 -12.34 21.95 12.26
C SER A 129 -13.60 22.45 11.56
N ARG A 130 -13.50 23.11 10.40
CA ARG A 130 -14.66 23.53 9.59
C ARG A 130 -15.43 22.39 8.94
N TRP A 131 -14.87 21.17 8.95
CA TRP A 131 -15.51 20.00 8.37
C TRP A 131 -16.24 19.18 9.43
N ASN A 132 -17.44 18.74 9.09
CA ASN A 132 -18.27 17.87 9.93
C ASN A 132 -18.81 16.72 9.09
N ASN A 133 -19.02 15.56 9.72
CA ASN A 133 -19.58 14.34 9.15
C ASN A 133 -18.90 13.95 7.82
N LYS A 134 -17.57 14.03 7.84
CA LYS A 134 -16.78 13.87 6.62
C LYS A 134 -15.50 13.06 6.86
N ILE A 135 -15.17 12.23 5.87
CA ILE A 135 -13.87 11.58 5.74
C ILE A 135 -13.20 12.00 4.44
N ASP A 136 -11.88 11.91 4.41
CA ASP A 136 -11.06 12.12 3.22
C ASP A 136 -10.15 10.91 3.02
N ILE A 137 -10.26 10.25 1.86
CA ILE A 137 -9.59 8.96 1.59
C ILE A 137 -8.26 9.23 0.92
N TYR A 138 -7.18 8.69 1.49
CA TYR A 138 -5.85 8.80 0.91
C TYR A 138 -5.73 7.94 -0.35
N MET A 139 -5.31 8.55 -1.45
CA MET A 139 -5.13 7.91 -2.77
C MET A 139 -3.67 7.90 -3.23
N GLY A 140 -2.72 8.06 -2.30
CA GLY A 140 -1.29 8.10 -2.63
C GLY A 140 -0.94 9.26 -3.56
N LYS A 141 -0.22 8.96 -4.63
CA LYS A 141 0.16 9.94 -5.66
C LYS A 141 -0.77 9.90 -6.89
N ASP A 142 -1.79 9.05 -6.90
CA ASP A 142 -2.69 8.88 -8.04
C ASP A 142 -3.79 9.96 -8.04
N ARG A 143 -3.48 11.08 -8.69
CA ARG A 143 -4.42 12.20 -8.85
C ARG A 143 -5.68 11.79 -9.62
N ARG A 144 -5.56 10.93 -10.64
CA ARG A 144 -6.72 10.48 -11.43
C ARG A 144 -7.70 9.72 -10.55
N LYS A 145 -7.20 8.76 -9.76
CA LYS A 145 -8.00 7.97 -8.82
C LYS A 145 -8.76 8.85 -7.82
N ALA A 146 -8.14 9.91 -7.31
CA ALA A 146 -8.80 10.85 -6.40
C ALA A 146 -9.88 11.68 -7.09
N LEU A 147 -9.66 12.13 -8.34
CA LEU A 147 -10.64 12.86 -9.14
C LEU A 147 -11.82 11.96 -9.53
N ASP A 148 -11.57 10.73 -9.94
CA ASP A 148 -12.60 9.74 -10.32
C ASP A 148 -13.45 9.35 -9.09
N TRP A 149 -12.85 9.34 -7.90
CA TRP A 149 -13.60 9.17 -6.67
C TRP A 149 -14.57 10.34 -6.44
N GLY A 150 -14.11 11.57 -6.56
CA GLY A 150 -14.90 12.78 -6.35
C GLY A 150 -15.46 12.90 -4.93
N ARG A 151 -16.74 13.32 -4.82
CA ARG A 151 -17.48 13.42 -3.55
C ARG A 151 -18.62 12.42 -3.57
N ARG A 152 -18.70 11.56 -2.55
CA ARG A 152 -19.73 10.53 -2.41
C ARG A 152 -20.28 10.51 -0.99
N THR A 153 -21.49 9.99 -0.83
CA THR A 153 -22.03 9.59 0.47
C THR A 153 -21.82 8.10 0.63
N VAL A 154 -21.17 7.69 1.73
CA VAL A 154 -20.85 6.29 2.02
C VAL A 154 -21.25 5.95 3.46
N ASP A 155 -21.47 4.67 3.73
CA ASP A 155 -21.59 4.17 5.10
C ASP A 155 -20.19 3.70 5.54
N ILE A 156 -19.78 4.11 6.74
CA ILE A 156 -18.56 3.65 7.42
C ILE A 156 -18.91 2.90 8.67
N SER A 157 -18.09 1.91 9.06
CA SER A 157 -18.28 1.15 10.28
C SER A 157 -16.95 1.01 11.02
N TRP A 158 -16.99 1.12 12.36
CA TRP A 158 -15.84 0.98 13.25
C TRP A 158 -16.27 0.45 14.60
N TYR A 159 -15.34 -0.08 15.38
CA TYR A 159 -15.57 -0.41 16.78
C TYR A 159 -15.14 0.80 17.64
N ALA A 160 -16.05 1.29 18.47
CA ALA A 160 -15.74 2.33 19.44
C ALA A 160 -15.34 1.65 20.77
N ASP A 161 -14.22 2.12 21.32
CA ASP A 161 -13.73 1.70 22.64
C ASP A 161 -14.60 2.30 23.75
#